data_7c679b9071599ff7716a1aa7ccb1cd96
#
_entry.id   7c679b9071599ff7716a1aa7ccb1cd96
#
_cell.length_a   1.000
_cell.length_b   1.000
_cell.length_c   1.000
_cell.angle_alpha   90.00
_cell.angle_beta   90.00
_cell.angle_gamma   90.00
#
_symmetry.space_group_name_H-M   'P 1'
#
loop_
_entity.id
_entity.type
_entity.pdbx_description
1 polymer ?
#
loop_
_entity_poly.entity_id
_entity_poly.type
_entity_poly.pdbx_seq_one_letter_code
_entity_poly.pdbx_strand_id
1 'polypeptide(L)'
;LAPFQRGNHNGGILRFGPDGKLYVISGDAGRRGLMQNIDTDPVADDQFGGPLPDDAHATGQIIRLNADGTIPTDNPFYRYGAVLAAQATTPAETEAARNIQKMFAIGIRNSIGMTFDPIRGGLWTTENGGRAYDEINYVRSGFNGGWVQTMGPISRVADYKAIEVAAGFGTSGPAGLQQMRWPPSNIADDPITAKDRMTRFPGSNYRDPQFSWRNVVPPGGLGFIQGNGLGAQYSGNLIVGSAVAFAANRGHLYRFRLNGGRNNLQFTNPALLDKVADNLARNDFVTEQDELMWGRDFGVVTDIHTGADGNLWLVGTSSGTVRKIRRL
;
A
#
# COMPACT_ATOMS: atom_id res chain seq x y z
N LEU A 1 -11.23 -21.77 -11.52
CA LEU A 1 -10.08 -20.90 -11.80
C LEU A 1 -9.38 -21.46 -13.04
N ALA A 2 -9.16 -20.63 -14.06
CA ALA A 2 -8.42 -21.04 -15.23
C ALA A 2 -7.00 -21.51 -14.84
N PRO A 3 -6.48 -22.58 -15.41
CA PRO A 3 -5.25 -23.23 -14.96
C PRO A 3 -3.97 -22.37 -15.06
N PHE A 4 -4.08 -21.15 -15.60
CA PHE A 4 -2.96 -20.23 -15.80
C PHE A 4 -3.02 -18.97 -14.93
N GLN A 5 -3.93 -18.91 -13.98
CA GLN A 5 -4.04 -17.74 -13.10
C GLN A 5 -3.04 -17.86 -11.94
N ARG A 6 -1.87 -17.26 -12.12
CA ARG A 6 -0.90 -17.09 -11.05
C ARG A 6 -1.15 -15.76 -10.38
N GLY A 7 -1.58 -15.80 -9.10
CA GLY A 7 -1.71 -14.60 -8.29
C GLY A 7 -0.36 -14.17 -7.73
N ASN A 8 -0.15 -12.86 -7.66
CA ASN A 8 0.85 -12.20 -6.81
C ASN A 8 0.16 -11.02 -6.12
N HIS A 9 0.88 -10.18 -5.40
CA HIS A 9 0.31 -9.10 -4.61
C HIS A 9 -0.74 -9.57 -3.59
N ASN A 10 -0.49 -10.70 -2.97
CA ASN A 10 -1.45 -11.31 -2.05
C ASN A 10 -1.55 -10.55 -0.71
N GLY A 11 -0.60 -9.63 -0.42
CA GLY A 11 -0.51 -8.99 0.88
C GLY A 11 -0.15 -9.98 1.98
N GLY A 12 -0.98 -10.07 3.01
CA GLY A 12 -0.84 -11.08 4.07
C GLY A 12 -0.26 -10.54 5.38
N ILE A 13 -0.13 -9.24 5.53
CA ILE A 13 0.27 -8.63 6.79
C ILE A 13 -0.95 -8.52 7.69
N LEU A 14 -0.77 -9.00 8.92
CA LEU A 14 -1.77 -8.92 9.99
C LEU A 14 -1.21 -8.09 11.14
N ARG A 15 -2.01 -7.16 11.66
CA ARG A 15 -1.67 -6.35 12.85
C ARG A 15 -2.91 -6.14 13.69
N PHE A 16 -2.75 -6.27 15.00
CA PHE A 16 -3.74 -5.71 15.92
C PHE A 16 -3.50 -4.21 16.08
N GLY A 17 -4.54 -3.44 15.90
CA GLY A 17 -4.53 -1.99 16.16
C GLY A 17 -4.64 -1.67 17.65
N PRO A 18 -4.37 -0.41 18.02
CA PRO A 18 -4.53 0.05 19.41
C PRO A 18 -5.99 0.00 19.89
N ASP A 19 -6.94 -0.16 18.98
CA ASP A 19 -8.36 -0.37 19.23
C ASP A 19 -8.74 -1.85 19.46
N GLY A 20 -7.74 -2.74 19.52
CA GLY A 20 -7.93 -4.18 19.70
C GLY A 20 -8.54 -4.92 18.51
N LYS A 21 -8.63 -4.28 17.34
CA LYS A 21 -9.13 -4.90 16.12
C LYS A 21 -7.99 -5.47 15.29
N LEU A 22 -8.30 -6.54 14.56
CA LEU A 22 -7.38 -7.15 13.61
C LEU A 22 -7.49 -6.43 12.26
N TYR A 23 -6.37 -5.96 11.75
CA TYR A 23 -6.23 -5.38 10.42
C TYR A 23 -5.48 -6.37 9.53
N VAL A 24 -6.00 -6.59 8.33
CA VAL A 24 -5.40 -7.47 7.32
C VAL A 24 -5.35 -6.71 6.00
N ILE A 25 -4.17 -6.63 5.40
CA ILE A 25 -3.99 -5.99 4.10
C ILE A 25 -3.87 -7.03 3.00
N SER A 26 -4.57 -6.79 1.89
CA SER A 26 -4.43 -7.56 0.66
C SER A 26 -4.20 -6.61 -0.52
N GLY A 27 -3.38 -7.05 -1.47
CA GLY A 27 -3.20 -6.34 -2.73
C GLY A 27 -4.21 -6.77 -3.81
N ASP A 28 -4.00 -6.31 -5.02
CA ASP A 28 -4.86 -6.54 -6.18
C ASP A 28 -4.78 -7.97 -6.77
N ALA A 29 -4.14 -8.89 -6.07
CA ALA A 29 -3.88 -10.26 -6.51
C ALA A 29 -3.13 -10.36 -7.86
N GLY A 30 -2.39 -9.32 -8.21
CA GLY A 30 -1.63 -9.25 -9.47
C GLY A 30 -2.48 -9.06 -10.71
N ARG A 31 -3.70 -8.58 -10.54
CA ARG A 31 -4.65 -8.37 -11.62
C ARG A 31 -5.07 -6.91 -11.65
N ARG A 32 -4.41 -6.13 -12.50
CA ARG A 32 -4.75 -4.73 -12.67
C ARG A 32 -6.22 -4.60 -13.11
N GLY A 33 -7.00 -3.88 -12.33
CA GLY A 33 -8.44 -3.72 -12.54
C GLY A 33 -9.31 -4.74 -11.81
N LEU A 34 -8.72 -5.69 -11.10
CA LEU A 34 -9.48 -6.61 -10.24
C LEU A 34 -9.69 -5.96 -8.87
N MET A 35 -10.42 -4.89 -8.88
CA MET A 35 -10.84 -4.18 -7.67
C MET A 35 -12.33 -4.36 -7.50
N GLN A 36 -12.79 -4.53 -6.27
CA GLN A 36 -14.21 -4.52 -6.01
C GLN A 36 -14.82 -3.19 -6.46
N ASN A 37 -15.96 -3.27 -7.13
CA ASN A 37 -16.76 -2.13 -7.55
C ASN A 37 -16.00 -1.09 -8.39
N ILE A 38 -15.25 -1.54 -9.38
CA ILE A 38 -14.80 -0.65 -10.44
C ILE A 38 -16.00 -0.31 -11.28
N ASP A 39 -16.47 0.91 -11.09
CA ASP A 39 -17.73 1.42 -11.63
C ASP A 39 -17.63 1.80 -13.11
N THR A 40 -16.45 2.03 -13.61
CA THR A 40 -16.22 2.46 -14.98
C THR A 40 -15.48 1.41 -15.74
N ASP A 41 -16.21 0.65 -16.41
CA ASP A 41 -15.77 -0.50 -17.12
C ASP A 41 -15.29 -0.21 -18.55
N PRO A 42 -14.07 -0.54 -18.89
CA PRO A 42 -13.78 -1.02 -20.23
C PRO A 42 -13.72 -2.55 -20.33
N VAL A 43 -13.94 -3.26 -19.23
CA VAL A 43 -13.86 -4.73 -19.18
C VAL A 43 -15.20 -5.26 -18.69
N ALA A 44 -15.97 -5.77 -19.60
CA ALA A 44 -17.39 -6.08 -19.41
C ALA A 44 -17.69 -7.16 -18.37
N ASP A 45 -16.75 -7.96 -17.98
CA ASP A 45 -16.86 -8.94 -16.92
C ASP A 45 -15.51 -9.49 -16.61
N ASP A 46 -15.20 -9.62 -15.40
CA ASP A 46 -14.01 -10.31 -15.03
C ASP A 46 -14.21 -11.40 -14.00
N GLN A 47 -15.39 -11.88 -13.76
CA GLN A 47 -15.68 -12.97 -12.84
C GLN A 47 -15.08 -12.85 -11.43
N PHE A 48 -14.30 -11.81 -11.16
CA PHE A 48 -13.57 -11.58 -9.92
C PHE A 48 -13.68 -10.16 -9.41
N GLY A 49 -14.28 -9.30 -10.14
CA GLY A 49 -14.51 -7.91 -9.80
C GLY A 49 -15.23 -7.26 -10.95
N GLY A 50 -16.14 -6.41 -10.66
CA GLY A 50 -16.98 -5.74 -11.61
C GLY A 50 -17.66 -4.55 -10.98
N PRO A 51 -18.58 -3.91 -11.70
CA PRO A 51 -19.25 -2.72 -11.21
C PRO A 51 -20.28 -3.02 -10.13
N LEU A 52 -20.69 -4.26 -9.97
CA LEU A 52 -21.74 -4.65 -9.04
C LEU A 52 -21.22 -5.08 -7.67
N PRO A 53 -21.96 -4.87 -6.59
CA PRO A 53 -21.56 -5.31 -5.25
C PRO A 53 -21.37 -6.82 -5.09
N ASP A 54 -21.96 -7.64 -5.93
CA ASP A 54 -21.80 -9.09 -5.95
C ASP A 54 -20.41 -9.53 -6.38
N ASP A 55 -19.66 -8.67 -7.05
CA ASP A 55 -18.27 -8.89 -7.44
C ASP A 55 -17.24 -8.40 -6.41
N ALA A 56 -17.68 -7.98 -5.23
CA ALA A 56 -16.79 -7.45 -4.19
C ALA A 56 -15.90 -8.54 -3.59
N HIS A 57 -14.66 -8.54 -3.99
CA HIS A 57 -13.63 -9.44 -3.49
C HIS A 57 -12.76 -8.78 -2.41
N ALA A 58 -12.09 -9.60 -1.60
CA ALA A 58 -11.15 -9.13 -0.60
C ALA A 58 -9.77 -8.77 -1.22
N THR A 59 -9.77 -8.03 -2.33
CA THR A 59 -8.57 -7.59 -3.05
C THR A 59 -8.42 -6.08 -3.02
N GLY A 60 -7.17 -5.61 -2.98
CA GLY A 60 -6.85 -4.18 -3.03
C GLY A 60 -7.38 -3.36 -1.85
N GLN A 61 -7.31 -3.90 -0.64
CA GLN A 61 -7.95 -3.31 0.52
C GLN A 61 -7.25 -3.63 1.85
N ILE A 62 -7.64 -2.90 2.88
CA ILE A 62 -7.40 -3.28 4.27
C ILE A 62 -8.77 -3.63 4.87
N ILE A 63 -8.91 -4.84 5.38
CA ILE A 63 -10.07 -5.24 6.18
C ILE A 63 -9.78 -5.03 7.68
N ARG A 64 -10.85 -4.76 8.46
CA ARG A 64 -10.77 -4.61 9.91
C ARG A 64 -11.85 -5.45 10.57
N LEU A 65 -11.44 -6.33 11.47
CA LEU A 65 -12.29 -7.29 12.16
C LEU A 65 -12.14 -7.17 13.67
N ASN A 66 -13.17 -7.56 14.41
CA ASN A 66 -13.04 -7.82 15.83
C ASN A 66 -12.08 -9.01 16.06
N ALA A 67 -11.52 -9.13 17.27
CA ALA A 67 -10.61 -10.22 17.60
C ALA A 67 -11.26 -11.62 17.49
N ASP A 68 -12.58 -11.70 17.58
CA ASP A 68 -13.38 -12.91 17.38
C ASP A 68 -13.75 -13.19 15.92
N GLY A 69 -13.28 -12.35 14.97
CA GLY A 69 -13.57 -12.46 13.56
C GLY A 69 -14.89 -11.83 13.11
N THR A 70 -15.69 -11.29 14.01
CA THR A 70 -16.92 -10.58 13.64
C THR A 70 -16.62 -9.21 13.03
N ILE A 71 -17.60 -8.63 12.34
CA ILE A 71 -17.45 -7.35 11.63
C ILE A 71 -17.74 -6.19 12.58
N PRO A 72 -16.80 -5.25 12.82
CA PRO A 72 -17.06 -4.05 13.59
C PRO A 72 -18.11 -3.14 12.93
N THR A 73 -19.11 -2.73 13.68
CA THR A 73 -20.18 -1.85 13.16
C THR A 73 -19.73 -0.42 12.92
N ASP A 74 -18.55 -0.04 13.42
CA ASP A 74 -17.88 1.23 13.22
C ASP A 74 -16.88 1.21 12.04
N ASN A 75 -16.86 0.17 11.22
CA ASN A 75 -16.12 0.19 9.97
C ASN A 75 -16.71 1.25 9.03
N PRO A 76 -15.87 1.96 8.25
CA PRO A 76 -16.32 3.10 7.44
C PRO A 76 -17.39 2.74 6.41
N PHE A 77 -17.37 1.52 5.91
CA PHE A 77 -18.31 1.06 4.88
C PHE A 77 -19.37 0.10 5.42
N TYR A 78 -19.46 -0.08 6.74
CA TYR A 78 -20.41 -1.02 7.36
C TYR A 78 -21.86 -0.70 6.96
N ARG A 79 -22.27 0.57 7.09
CA ARG A 79 -23.63 0.99 6.77
C ARG A 79 -23.95 0.81 5.28
N TYR A 80 -23.02 1.14 4.41
CA TYR A 80 -23.19 0.98 2.98
C TYR A 80 -23.39 -0.50 2.62
N GLY A 81 -22.51 -1.38 3.09
CA GLY A 81 -22.66 -2.82 2.90
C GLY A 81 -23.95 -3.38 3.53
N ALA A 82 -24.39 -2.84 4.67
CA ALA A 82 -25.67 -3.27 5.27
C ALA A 82 -26.89 -2.91 4.39
N VAL A 83 -26.88 -1.74 3.76
CA VAL A 83 -27.95 -1.36 2.80
C VAL A 83 -27.93 -2.30 1.59
N LEU A 84 -26.76 -2.59 1.04
CA LEU A 84 -26.63 -3.51 -0.09
C LEU A 84 -27.09 -4.94 0.28
N ALA A 85 -26.72 -5.41 1.46
CA ALA A 85 -27.15 -6.73 1.95
C ALA A 85 -28.67 -6.85 2.10
N ALA A 86 -29.32 -5.76 2.50
CA ALA A 86 -30.79 -5.70 2.59
C ALA A 86 -31.49 -5.67 1.22
N GLN A 87 -30.79 -5.29 0.17
CA GLN A 87 -31.27 -5.24 -1.21
C GLN A 87 -30.87 -6.48 -2.01
N ALA A 88 -29.97 -7.29 -1.47
CA ALA A 88 -29.45 -8.48 -2.13
C ALA A 88 -30.56 -9.49 -2.40
N THR A 89 -30.56 -10.05 -3.59
CA THR A 89 -31.52 -11.05 -4.08
C THR A 89 -30.88 -12.44 -4.18
N THR A 90 -29.56 -12.50 -4.14
CA THR A 90 -28.80 -13.75 -4.22
C THR A 90 -27.82 -13.90 -3.05
N PRO A 91 -27.40 -15.13 -2.72
CA PRO A 91 -26.34 -15.36 -1.73
C PRO A 91 -25.01 -14.67 -2.11
N ALA A 92 -24.67 -14.59 -3.40
CA ALA A 92 -23.46 -13.94 -3.88
C ALA A 92 -23.48 -12.43 -3.58
N GLU A 93 -24.57 -11.75 -3.91
CA GLU A 93 -24.76 -10.32 -3.57
C GLU A 93 -24.68 -10.08 -2.05
N THR A 94 -25.27 -10.98 -1.25
CA THR A 94 -25.18 -10.88 0.21
C THR A 94 -23.75 -10.99 0.70
N GLU A 95 -22.97 -11.93 0.17
CA GLU A 95 -21.56 -12.10 0.55
C GLU A 95 -20.71 -10.90 0.10
N ALA A 96 -20.93 -10.38 -1.11
CA ALA A 96 -20.29 -9.18 -1.60
C ALA A 96 -20.55 -7.98 -0.69
N ALA A 97 -21.79 -7.78 -0.28
CA ALA A 97 -22.17 -6.73 0.66
C ALA A 97 -21.48 -6.91 2.04
N ARG A 98 -21.37 -8.14 2.52
CA ARG A 98 -20.60 -8.45 3.76
C ARG A 98 -19.11 -8.18 3.61
N ASN A 99 -18.53 -8.44 2.44
CA ASN A 99 -17.13 -8.09 2.17
C ASN A 99 -16.90 -6.58 2.27
N ILE A 100 -17.83 -5.78 1.73
CA ILE A 100 -17.79 -4.32 1.86
C ILE A 100 -17.83 -3.88 3.33
N GLN A 101 -18.63 -4.53 4.17
CA GLN A 101 -18.71 -4.21 5.59
C GLN A 101 -17.39 -4.44 6.34
N LYS A 102 -16.52 -5.35 5.87
CA LYS A 102 -15.22 -5.64 6.46
C LYS A 102 -14.17 -4.59 6.13
N MET A 103 -14.36 -3.80 5.08
CA MET A 103 -13.33 -2.89 4.55
C MET A 103 -13.10 -1.69 5.45
N PHE A 104 -11.84 -1.37 5.68
CA PHE A 104 -11.36 -0.18 6.37
C PHE A 104 -10.75 0.84 5.41
N ALA A 105 -10.08 0.36 4.38
CA ALA A 105 -9.44 1.14 3.32
C ALA A 105 -9.52 0.38 2.00
N ILE A 106 -9.50 1.11 0.88
CA ILE A 106 -9.57 0.57 -0.49
C ILE A 106 -8.49 1.22 -1.38
N GLY A 107 -8.39 0.77 -2.63
CA GLY A 107 -7.48 1.37 -3.60
C GLY A 107 -6.01 1.01 -3.34
N ILE A 108 -5.75 -0.23 -2.89
CA ILE A 108 -4.42 -0.76 -2.59
C ILE A 108 -3.95 -1.67 -3.74
N ARG A 109 -2.74 -1.44 -4.24
CA ARG A 109 -2.13 -2.28 -5.27
C ARG A 109 -1.37 -3.46 -4.68
N ASN A 110 -0.31 -3.18 -3.94
CA ASN A 110 0.58 -4.19 -3.37
C ASN A 110 1.35 -3.64 -2.17
N SER A 111 0.85 -3.90 -1.00
CA SER A 111 1.51 -3.52 0.25
C SER A 111 2.21 -4.72 0.89
N ILE A 112 3.44 -4.50 1.33
CA ILE A 112 4.26 -5.49 2.05
C ILE A 112 4.56 -5.01 3.47
N GLY A 113 4.19 -3.78 3.81
CA GLY A 113 4.44 -3.20 5.13
C GLY A 113 3.19 -2.54 5.72
N MET A 114 2.89 -2.87 6.99
CA MET A 114 1.82 -2.26 7.76
C MET A 114 2.20 -2.19 9.23
N THR A 115 2.10 -1.01 9.84
CA THR A 115 2.40 -0.81 11.27
C THR A 115 1.55 0.30 11.87
N PHE A 116 1.37 0.26 13.18
CA PHE A 116 0.75 1.36 13.92
C PHE A 116 1.82 2.21 14.61
N ASP A 117 1.63 3.54 14.56
CA ASP A 117 2.43 4.45 15.35
C ASP A 117 2.23 4.18 16.85
N PRO A 118 3.29 3.85 17.61
CA PRO A 118 3.16 3.47 19.01
C PRO A 118 2.77 4.63 19.93
N ILE A 119 2.82 5.88 19.45
CA ILE A 119 2.56 7.09 20.25
C ILE A 119 1.13 7.60 20.06
N ARG A 120 0.62 7.59 18.82
CA ARG A 120 -0.71 8.13 18.47
C ARG A 120 -1.66 7.10 17.86
N GLY A 121 -1.20 5.87 17.64
CA GLY A 121 -2.02 4.80 17.09
C GLY A 121 -2.37 4.93 15.61
N GLY A 122 -1.74 5.84 14.87
CA GLY A 122 -2.00 6.02 13.44
C GLY A 122 -1.47 4.84 12.63
N LEU A 123 -2.23 4.40 11.62
CA LEU A 123 -1.86 3.31 10.73
C LEU A 123 -0.99 3.82 9.57
N TRP A 124 0.13 3.16 9.33
CA TRP A 124 1.06 3.44 8.26
C TRP A 124 1.29 2.20 7.42
N THR A 125 1.36 2.37 6.09
CA THR A 125 1.64 1.30 5.13
C THR A 125 2.70 1.72 4.13
N THR A 126 3.40 0.73 3.57
CA THR A 126 4.16 0.89 2.32
C THR A 126 3.35 0.33 1.18
N GLU A 127 3.57 0.83 -0.03
CA GLU A 127 2.92 0.31 -1.22
C GLU A 127 3.86 0.32 -2.42
N ASN A 128 3.80 -0.74 -3.21
CA ASN A 128 4.66 -0.94 -4.36
C ASN A 128 3.92 -0.57 -5.64
N GLY A 129 4.45 0.40 -6.37
CA GLY A 129 4.04 0.74 -7.73
C GLY A 129 4.42 -0.32 -8.76
N GLY A 130 3.94 -0.16 -10.00
CA GLY A 130 4.30 -1.04 -11.09
C GLY A 130 5.69 -0.75 -11.63
N ARG A 131 5.84 0.41 -12.21
CA ARG A 131 7.11 0.96 -12.72
C ARG A 131 7.44 2.30 -12.12
N ALA A 132 6.49 2.94 -11.49
CA ALA A 132 6.64 4.25 -10.90
C ALA A 132 5.84 4.36 -9.60
N TYR A 133 6.26 5.29 -8.77
CA TYR A 133 5.56 5.78 -7.59
C TYR A 133 5.26 4.73 -6.51
N ASP A 134 6.32 4.18 -5.94
CA ASP A 134 6.19 3.49 -4.65
C ASP A 134 5.79 4.49 -3.56
N GLU A 135 5.10 4.03 -2.51
CA GLU A 135 4.46 4.93 -1.54
C GLU A 135 4.69 4.58 -0.09
N ILE A 136 4.63 5.60 0.75
CA ILE A 136 4.35 5.50 2.18
C ILE A 136 3.02 6.21 2.43
N ASN A 137 2.06 5.49 3.00
CA ASN A 137 0.72 5.98 3.26
C ASN A 137 0.42 6.12 4.75
N TYR A 138 -0.28 7.20 5.13
CA TYR A 138 -0.95 7.34 6.42
C TYR A 138 -2.43 7.01 6.22
N VAL A 139 -2.84 5.84 6.69
CA VAL A 139 -4.16 5.28 6.42
C VAL A 139 -5.15 5.67 7.52
N ARG A 140 -6.24 6.29 7.12
CA ARG A 140 -7.37 6.62 7.99
C ARG A 140 -8.59 5.78 7.63
N SER A 141 -9.56 5.76 8.51
CA SER A 141 -10.87 5.17 8.22
C SER A 141 -11.46 5.75 6.93
N GLY A 142 -11.85 4.89 6.00
CA GLY A 142 -12.34 5.30 4.69
C GLY A 142 -11.26 5.74 3.69
N PHE A 143 -9.99 5.47 3.95
CA PHE A 143 -8.89 5.78 3.02
C PHE A 143 -9.10 5.10 1.67
N ASN A 144 -8.80 5.86 0.61
CA ASN A 144 -8.70 5.38 -0.76
C ASN A 144 -7.31 5.77 -1.31
N GLY A 145 -6.49 4.77 -1.62
CA GLY A 145 -5.15 4.96 -2.18
C GLY A 145 -5.12 5.35 -3.65
N GLY A 146 -6.27 5.25 -4.35
CA GLY A 146 -6.39 5.67 -5.75
C GLY A 146 -6.05 4.60 -6.78
N TRP A 147 -5.51 3.45 -6.37
CA TRP A 147 -5.33 2.34 -7.30
C TRP A 147 -6.70 1.94 -7.89
N VAL A 148 -6.86 1.86 -9.16
CA VAL A 148 -5.95 1.65 -10.32
C VAL A 148 -5.65 2.96 -11.09
N GLN A 149 -6.26 4.09 -10.73
CA GLN A 149 -6.11 5.35 -11.45
C GLN A 149 -4.75 6.01 -11.20
N THR A 150 -4.19 5.86 -10.02
CA THR A 150 -2.91 6.48 -9.69
C THR A 150 -2.11 5.64 -8.71
N MET A 151 -0.82 5.82 -8.78
CA MET A 151 0.18 5.63 -7.73
C MET A 151 0.95 6.95 -7.62
N GLY A 152 1.39 7.29 -6.42
CA GLY A 152 1.98 8.59 -6.13
C GLY A 152 0.95 9.71 -5.99
N PRO A 153 1.40 10.95 -5.81
CA PRO A 153 0.52 12.11 -5.69
C PRO A 153 -0.31 12.27 -6.96
N ILE A 154 -1.60 12.56 -6.80
CA ILE A 154 -2.50 12.68 -7.95
C ILE A 154 -2.10 13.80 -8.92
N SER A 155 -1.38 14.82 -8.43
CA SER A 155 -0.80 15.86 -9.28
C SER A 155 0.20 15.32 -10.30
N ARG A 156 0.73 14.13 -10.09
CA ARG A 156 1.69 13.43 -10.95
C ARG A 156 1.06 12.34 -11.83
N VAL A 157 -0.27 12.27 -11.91
CA VAL A 157 -0.99 11.18 -12.60
C VAL A 157 -0.61 11.08 -14.09
N ALA A 158 -0.37 12.20 -14.78
CA ALA A 158 0.08 12.19 -16.17
C ALA A 158 1.47 11.57 -16.35
N ASP A 159 2.41 11.89 -15.45
CA ASP A 159 3.75 11.28 -15.44
C ASP A 159 3.67 9.77 -15.11
N TYR A 160 2.85 9.41 -14.11
CA TYR A 160 2.57 8.01 -13.78
C TYR A 160 2.04 7.25 -15.00
N LYS A 161 1.00 7.78 -15.68
CA LYS A 161 0.46 7.20 -16.92
C LYS A 161 1.53 7.00 -17.99
N ALA A 162 2.33 8.05 -18.25
CA ALA A 162 3.37 8.01 -19.28
C ALA A 162 4.39 6.89 -19.01
N ILE A 163 4.84 6.73 -17.75
CA ILE A 163 5.79 5.68 -17.38
C ILE A 163 5.17 4.29 -17.50
N GLU A 164 3.95 4.10 -17.01
CA GLU A 164 3.26 2.80 -17.05
C GLU A 164 2.92 2.36 -18.47
N VAL A 165 2.50 3.30 -19.34
CA VAL A 165 2.23 3.03 -20.76
C VAL A 165 3.54 2.69 -21.48
N ALA A 166 4.60 3.47 -21.29
CA ALA A 166 5.90 3.23 -21.91
C ALA A 166 6.53 1.88 -21.50
N ALA A 167 6.22 1.40 -20.31
CA ALA A 167 6.68 0.12 -19.82
C ALA A 167 6.07 -1.09 -20.56
N GLY A 168 5.02 -0.89 -21.36
CA GLY A 168 4.38 -1.93 -22.17
C GLY A 168 3.72 -3.04 -21.36
N PHE A 169 3.29 -2.77 -20.14
CA PHE A 169 2.57 -3.75 -19.33
C PHE A 169 1.30 -4.20 -20.04
N GLY A 170 1.22 -5.47 -20.38
CA GLY A 170 0.00 -6.12 -20.80
C GLY A 170 -0.17 -6.41 -22.29
N THR A 171 0.77 -6.00 -23.15
CA THR A 171 0.67 -6.33 -24.58
C THR A 171 1.37 -7.64 -24.97
N SER A 172 2.29 -8.14 -24.16
CA SER A 172 3.08 -9.34 -24.49
C SER A 172 3.75 -9.98 -23.27
N GLY A 173 3.20 -9.79 -22.07
CA GLY A 173 3.72 -10.51 -20.91
C GLY A 173 3.60 -12.02 -21.18
N PRO A 174 4.66 -12.83 -20.95
CA PRO A 174 4.46 -14.26 -20.80
C PRO A 174 3.32 -14.43 -19.79
N ALA A 175 2.62 -15.55 -19.83
CA ALA A 175 1.62 -15.94 -18.84
C ALA A 175 2.20 -15.67 -17.43
N GLY A 176 2.23 -14.42 -17.06
CA GLY A 176 3.00 -13.86 -15.97
C GLY A 176 2.18 -13.84 -14.68
N LEU A 177 2.82 -13.43 -13.62
CA LEU A 177 2.18 -13.26 -12.31
C LEU A 177 1.10 -12.17 -12.32
N GLN A 178 1.17 -11.23 -13.27
CA GLN A 178 0.22 -10.13 -13.40
C GLN A 178 -0.66 -10.26 -14.63
N GLN A 179 -1.93 -9.98 -14.47
CA GLN A 179 -2.91 -9.92 -15.56
C GLN A 179 -3.35 -8.47 -15.77
N MET A 180 -3.35 -8.05 -17.03
CA MET A 180 -3.74 -6.70 -17.39
C MET A 180 -5.23 -6.69 -17.78
N ARG A 181 -6.08 -6.41 -16.81
CA ARG A 181 -7.50 -6.26 -17.06
C ARG A 181 -7.89 -4.81 -17.33
N TRP A 182 -7.18 -3.90 -16.71
CA TRP A 182 -7.37 -2.47 -16.87
C TRP A 182 -6.05 -1.84 -17.31
N PRO A 183 -5.83 -1.62 -18.63
CA PRO A 183 -4.53 -1.19 -19.15
C PRO A 183 -4.18 0.24 -18.72
N PRO A 184 -2.88 0.56 -18.60
CA PRO A 184 -2.42 1.90 -18.23
C PRO A 184 -2.90 3.03 -19.15
N SER A 185 -3.25 2.73 -20.40
CA SER A 185 -3.86 3.69 -21.32
C SER A 185 -5.18 4.28 -20.81
N ASN A 186 -5.88 3.56 -19.93
CA ASN A 186 -7.14 4.00 -19.32
C ASN A 186 -6.94 4.95 -18.13
N ILE A 187 -5.70 5.11 -17.62
CA ILE A 187 -5.39 6.12 -16.61
C ILE A 187 -5.74 7.49 -17.17
N ALA A 188 -6.35 8.34 -16.35
CA ALA A 188 -6.66 9.70 -16.74
C ALA A 188 -5.39 10.55 -16.98
N ASP A 189 -5.52 11.58 -17.81
CA ASP A 189 -4.40 12.46 -18.15
C ASP A 189 -4.25 13.64 -17.17
N ASP A 190 -5.23 13.83 -16.30
CA ASP A 190 -5.26 14.95 -15.37
C ASP A 190 -5.85 14.54 -13.99
N PRO A 191 -5.52 15.28 -12.93
CA PRO A 191 -5.95 14.97 -11.58
C PRO A 191 -7.46 14.99 -11.32
N ILE A 192 -8.19 15.83 -12.05
CA ILE A 192 -9.65 15.98 -11.87
C ILE A 192 -10.33 14.72 -12.41
N THR A 193 -10.04 14.39 -13.66
CA THR A 193 -10.56 13.18 -14.32
C THR A 193 -10.14 11.91 -13.57
N ALA A 194 -8.91 11.85 -13.05
CA ALA A 194 -8.46 10.72 -12.25
C ALA A 194 -9.31 10.54 -10.99
N LYS A 195 -9.59 11.62 -10.27
CA LYS A 195 -10.46 11.59 -9.09
C LYS A 195 -11.87 11.14 -9.43
N ASP A 196 -12.41 11.59 -10.56
CA ASP A 196 -13.77 11.26 -10.96
C ASP A 196 -13.93 9.79 -11.37
N ARG A 197 -12.86 9.19 -11.88
CA ARG A 197 -12.83 7.78 -12.29
C ARG A 197 -12.41 6.80 -11.19
N MET A 198 -12.03 7.29 -10.00
CA MET A 198 -11.69 6.40 -8.89
C MET A 198 -12.92 5.64 -8.40
N THR A 199 -12.74 4.38 -8.06
CA THR A 199 -13.73 3.63 -7.29
C THR A 199 -14.04 4.37 -5.99
N ARG A 200 -15.32 4.60 -5.72
CA ARG A 200 -15.76 5.32 -4.52
C ARG A 200 -16.90 4.58 -3.82
N PHE A 201 -16.70 4.32 -2.54
CA PHE A 201 -17.81 4.00 -1.66
C PHE A 201 -18.27 5.26 -0.91
N PRO A 202 -19.54 5.37 -0.52
CA PRO A 202 -19.99 6.41 0.40
C PRO A 202 -19.09 6.43 1.65
N GLY A 203 -18.44 7.56 1.90
CA GLY A 203 -17.48 7.70 3.00
C GLY A 203 -16.03 7.40 2.65
N SER A 204 -15.72 6.95 1.43
CA SER A 204 -14.33 6.84 0.98
C SER A 204 -13.74 8.20 0.62
N ASN A 205 -12.45 8.38 0.92
CA ASN A 205 -11.73 9.62 0.64
C ASN A 205 -10.36 9.30 0.06
N TYR A 206 -10.12 9.71 -1.18
CA TYR A 206 -8.78 9.68 -1.76
C TYR A 206 -7.84 10.58 -0.96
N ARG A 207 -6.62 10.08 -0.76
CA ARG A 207 -5.53 10.85 -0.15
C ARG A 207 -4.23 10.56 -0.85
N ASP A 208 -3.50 11.63 -1.15
CA ASP A 208 -2.13 11.52 -1.61
C ASP A 208 -1.26 10.81 -0.56
N PRO A 209 -0.26 10.04 -1.01
CA PRO A 209 0.71 9.42 -0.12
C PRO A 209 1.47 10.47 0.70
N GLN A 210 1.99 10.05 1.82
CA GLN A 210 2.85 10.90 2.66
C GLN A 210 4.25 11.05 2.06
N PHE A 211 4.65 10.10 1.25
CA PHE A 211 5.88 10.14 0.48
C PHE A 211 5.82 9.16 -0.70
N SER A 212 6.49 9.50 -1.79
CA SER A 212 6.61 8.63 -2.95
C SER A 212 8.04 8.62 -3.51
N TRP A 213 8.44 7.46 -4.01
CA TRP A 213 9.58 7.34 -4.90
C TRP A 213 9.10 7.26 -6.35
N ARG A 214 9.46 8.25 -7.17
CA ARG A 214 9.08 8.26 -8.61
C ARG A 214 9.59 7.02 -9.32
N ASN A 215 10.84 6.63 -9.07
CA ASN A 215 11.39 5.36 -9.52
C ASN A 215 11.33 4.34 -8.39
N VAL A 216 10.77 3.18 -8.68
CA VAL A 216 10.45 2.17 -7.66
C VAL A 216 11.69 1.67 -6.92
N VAL A 217 11.58 1.59 -5.60
CA VAL A 217 12.58 1.05 -4.67
C VAL A 217 12.11 -0.24 -3.98
N PRO A 218 11.05 -0.86 -4.39
CA PRO A 218 10.13 -1.78 -3.75
C PRO A 218 10.19 -1.72 -2.22
N PRO A 219 9.47 -0.76 -1.58
CA PRO A 219 9.42 -0.69 -0.13
C PRO A 219 8.76 -1.94 0.45
N GLY A 220 9.39 -2.48 1.46
CA GLY A 220 8.95 -3.67 2.18
C GLY A 220 8.37 -3.35 3.54
N GLY A 221 8.88 -4.03 4.57
CA GLY A 221 8.48 -3.81 5.96
C GLY A 221 8.74 -2.40 6.45
N LEU A 222 7.91 -1.93 7.38
CA LEU A 222 8.12 -0.67 8.08
C LEU A 222 7.85 -0.86 9.57
N GLY A 223 8.53 -0.03 10.39
CA GLY A 223 8.39 -0.06 11.85
C GLY A 223 8.90 1.20 12.49
N PHE A 224 8.43 1.47 13.70
CA PHE A 224 8.85 2.63 14.48
C PHE A 224 9.96 2.28 15.47
N ILE A 225 10.97 3.14 15.59
CA ILE A 225 11.95 3.04 16.67
C ILE A 225 11.27 3.49 17.96
N GLN A 226 11.24 2.62 18.96
CA GLN A 226 10.66 2.90 20.27
C GLN A 226 11.74 2.98 21.34
N GLY A 227 11.57 3.90 22.27
CA GLY A 227 12.54 4.13 23.33
C GLY A 227 13.87 4.72 22.82
N ASN A 228 14.90 4.63 23.64
CA ASN A 228 16.19 5.31 23.42
C ASN A 228 17.37 4.33 23.15
N GLY A 229 17.10 3.05 22.93
CA GLY A 229 18.14 2.04 22.75
C GLY A 229 19.11 2.33 21.60
N LEU A 230 18.61 2.94 20.53
CA LEU A 230 19.43 3.39 19.40
C LEU A 230 19.89 4.87 19.52
N GLY A 231 19.45 5.58 20.55
CA GLY A 231 19.70 7.00 20.79
C GLY A 231 18.40 7.81 20.69
N ALA A 232 18.27 8.81 21.57
CA ALA A 232 17.06 9.62 21.69
C ALA A 232 16.66 10.33 20.38
N GLN A 233 17.63 10.69 19.54
CA GLN A 233 17.41 11.35 18.25
C GLN A 233 16.66 10.48 17.22
N TYR A 234 16.63 9.17 17.44
CA TYR A 234 15.96 8.22 16.56
C TYR A 234 14.58 7.77 17.10
N SER A 235 14.32 8.04 18.38
CA SER A 235 13.05 7.65 19.02
C SER A 235 11.86 8.21 18.27
N GLY A 236 10.87 7.37 18.00
CA GLY A 236 9.66 7.72 17.26
C GLY A 236 9.84 7.91 15.75
N ASN A 237 11.03 7.71 15.19
CA ASN A 237 11.19 7.74 13.73
C ASN A 237 10.61 6.48 13.09
N LEU A 238 10.08 6.62 11.88
CA LEU A 238 9.65 5.51 11.02
C LEU A 238 10.84 5.02 10.20
N ILE A 239 11.06 3.71 10.22
CA ILE A 239 12.04 3.04 9.38
C ILE A 239 11.31 2.21 8.34
N VAL A 240 11.75 2.31 7.09
CA VAL A 240 11.20 1.58 5.95
C VAL A 240 12.32 0.79 5.30
N GLY A 241 12.12 -0.51 5.13
CA GLY A 241 12.99 -1.36 4.33
C GLY A 241 12.63 -1.31 2.85
N SER A 242 13.60 -1.52 1.97
CA SER A 242 13.37 -1.62 0.53
C SER A 242 14.05 -2.86 -0.04
N ALA A 243 13.62 -3.24 -1.24
CA ALA A 243 14.09 -4.42 -1.94
C ALA A 243 14.65 -4.06 -3.32
N VAL A 244 15.85 -3.51 -3.38
CA VAL A 244 16.45 -3.16 -4.66
C VAL A 244 16.69 -4.41 -5.50
N ALA A 245 15.98 -4.50 -6.61
CA ALA A 245 16.11 -5.57 -7.61
C ALA A 245 16.06 -7.01 -7.04
N PHE A 246 15.45 -7.21 -5.86
CA PHE A 246 15.36 -8.50 -5.17
C PHE A 246 16.72 -9.22 -4.96
N ALA A 247 17.84 -8.50 -5.10
CA ALA A 247 19.17 -9.06 -4.86
C ALA A 247 19.42 -9.21 -3.36
N ALA A 248 20.06 -10.32 -2.98
CA ALA A 248 20.21 -10.74 -1.60
C ALA A 248 20.87 -9.68 -0.67
N ASN A 249 21.71 -8.80 -1.21
CA ASN A 249 22.49 -7.83 -0.44
C ASN A 249 22.25 -6.38 -0.86
N ARG A 250 21.11 -6.08 -1.51
CA ARG A 250 20.82 -4.74 -2.03
C ARG A 250 19.48 -4.22 -1.56
N GLY A 251 19.19 -4.23 -0.31
CA GLY A 251 18.05 -3.52 0.26
C GLY A 251 18.57 -2.42 1.18
N HIS A 252 17.84 -1.34 1.27
CA HIS A 252 18.23 -0.21 2.09
C HIS A 252 17.20 0.03 3.19
N LEU A 253 17.62 0.75 4.22
CA LEU A 253 16.75 1.27 5.26
C LEU A 253 16.65 2.78 5.06
N TYR A 254 15.42 3.26 4.94
CA TYR A 254 15.10 4.68 4.94
C TYR A 254 14.54 5.09 6.28
N ARG A 255 14.91 6.29 6.73
CA ARG A 255 14.44 6.86 8.00
C ARG A 255 13.65 8.13 7.75
N PHE A 256 12.47 8.17 8.32
CA PHE A 256 11.57 9.31 8.24
C PHE A 256 11.26 9.89 9.62
N ARG A 257 11.26 11.22 9.70
CA ARG A 257 10.77 11.95 10.87
C ARG A 257 9.30 12.28 10.68
N LEU A 258 8.57 12.32 11.77
CA LEU A 258 7.16 12.69 11.76
C LEU A 258 6.95 14.06 12.42
N ASN A 259 5.90 14.75 12.00
CA ASN A 259 5.44 15.97 12.66
C ASN A 259 4.92 15.69 14.09
N GLY A 260 4.64 16.75 14.87
CA GLY A 260 4.11 16.60 16.24
C GLY A 260 2.77 15.89 16.33
N GLY A 261 1.94 15.95 15.28
CA GLY A 261 0.68 15.22 15.17
C GLY A 261 0.84 13.75 14.74
N ARG A 262 2.04 13.37 14.32
CA ARG A 262 2.43 12.02 13.87
C ARG A 262 1.56 11.45 12.75
N ASN A 263 1.08 12.32 11.90
CA ASN A 263 0.23 12.01 10.75
C ASN A 263 0.78 12.54 9.42
N ASN A 264 2.02 13.04 9.44
CA ASN A 264 2.71 13.59 8.27
C ASN A 264 4.22 13.40 8.42
N LEU A 265 4.89 13.11 7.33
CA LEU A 265 6.36 13.05 7.29
C LEU A 265 6.94 14.46 7.17
N GLN A 266 8.13 14.66 7.73
CA GLN A 266 8.83 15.93 7.73
C GLN A 266 10.14 15.82 6.94
N PHE A 267 10.34 16.78 6.05
CA PHE A 267 11.54 16.90 5.23
C PHE A 267 12.19 18.26 5.49
N THR A 268 13.51 18.29 5.48
CA THR A 268 14.33 19.50 5.57
C THR A 268 14.98 19.83 4.23
N ASN A 269 15.17 18.83 3.37
CA ASN A 269 15.67 19.02 2.02
C ASN A 269 14.58 19.67 1.15
N PRO A 270 14.85 20.84 0.54
CA PRO A 270 13.87 21.50 -0.34
C PRO A 270 13.38 20.63 -1.49
N ALA A 271 14.22 19.74 -2.03
CA ALA A 271 13.86 18.81 -3.10
C ALA A 271 12.78 17.78 -2.69
N LEU A 272 12.63 17.50 -1.39
CA LEU A 272 11.66 16.55 -0.86
C LEU A 272 10.38 17.21 -0.30
N LEU A 273 10.24 18.53 -0.40
CA LEU A 273 9.07 19.23 0.14
C LEU A 273 7.78 18.92 -0.61
N ASP A 274 7.87 18.51 -1.87
CA ASP A 274 6.74 17.99 -2.65
C ASP A 274 6.38 16.54 -2.31
N LYS A 275 7.16 15.91 -1.39
CA LYS A 275 6.99 14.52 -0.93
C LYS A 275 7.26 13.47 -2.00
N VAL A 276 8.06 13.79 -3.00
CA VAL A 276 8.49 12.87 -4.05
C VAL A 276 10.01 12.85 -4.14
N ALA A 277 10.59 11.66 -4.16
CA ALA A 277 11.97 11.49 -4.58
C ALA A 277 12.00 11.27 -6.09
N ASP A 278 12.38 12.29 -6.84
CA ASP A 278 12.52 12.26 -8.29
C ASP A 278 13.89 11.73 -8.70
N ASN A 279 14.15 10.45 -8.40
CA ASN A 279 15.40 9.81 -8.77
C ASN A 279 15.59 9.80 -10.28
N LEU A 280 16.81 10.07 -10.76
CA LEU A 280 17.12 10.14 -12.18
C LEU A 280 17.10 8.79 -12.89
N ALA A 281 17.39 7.70 -12.16
CA ALA A 281 17.40 6.35 -12.68
C ALA A 281 16.80 5.37 -11.69
N ARG A 282 16.28 4.26 -12.21
CA ARG A 282 15.83 3.15 -11.39
C ARG A 282 17.00 2.64 -10.54
N ASN A 283 16.77 2.51 -9.24
CA ASN A 283 17.77 2.11 -8.26
C ASN A 283 18.95 3.09 -8.11
N ASP A 284 18.80 4.32 -8.56
CA ASP A 284 19.74 5.40 -8.26
C ASP A 284 19.42 5.96 -6.86
N PHE A 285 20.32 5.72 -5.92
CA PHE A 285 20.16 6.14 -4.53
C PHE A 285 20.98 7.38 -4.17
N VAL A 286 21.58 8.01 -5.16
CA VAL A 286 22.59 9.08 -4.97
C VAL A 286 21.97 10.47 -5.05
N THR A 287 20.64 10.59 -5.15
CA THR A 287 19.99 11.87 -5.39
C THR A 287 19.24 12.39 -4.15
N GLU A 288 18.05 12.89 -4.36
CA GLU A 288 17.22 13.54 -3.34
C GLU A 288 16.98 12.71 -2.08
N GLN A 289 16.96 11.39 -2.20
CA GLN A 289 16.68 10.49 -1.07
C GLN A 289 17.91 10.15 -0.21
N ASP A 290 19.12 10.61 -0.53
CA ASP A 290 20.33 10.25 0.21
C ASP A 290 20.23 10.60 1.71
N GLU A 291 19.60 11.73 2.05
CA GLU A 291 19.40 12.10 3.45
C GLU A 291 18.43 11.17 4.20
N LEU A 292 17.58 10.45 3.47
CA LEU A 292 16.64 9.48 4.04
C LEU A 292 17.30 8.12 4.25
N MET A 293 18.41 7.85 3.57
CA MET A 293 19.09 6.57 3.63
C MET A 293 19.84 6.40 4.95
N TRP A 294 19.30 5.54 5.80
CA TRP A 294 19.83 5.26 7.13
C TRP A 294 20.76 4.05 7.17
N GLY A 295 20.59 3.11 6.25
CA GLY A 295 21.45 1.94 6.15
C GLY A 295 21.40 1.30 4.77
N ARG A 296 22.48 0.59 4.40
CA ARG A 296 22.65 -0.04 3.08
C ARG A 296 22.84 -1.55 3.20
N ASP A 297 22.50 -2.28 2.16
CA ASP A 297 22.83 -3.70 1.96
C ASP A 297 22.21 -4.66 2.99
N PHE A 298 20.96 -4.37 3.39
CA PHE A 298 20.21 -5.22 4.32
C PHE A 298 19.47 -6.38 3.63
N GLY A 299 19.44 -6.41 2.29
CA GLY A 299 18.58 -7.35 1.55
C GLY A 299 17.12 -6.93 1.57
N VAL A 300 16.22 -7.84 1.19
CA VAL A 300 14.79 -7.59 1.20
C VAL A 300 14.27 -7.64 2.63
N VAL A 301 14.02 -6.49 3.23
CA VAL A 301 13.48 -6.37 4.59
C VAL A 301 11.96 -6.36 4.53
N THR A 302 11.33 -7.37 5.12
CA THR A 302 9.88 -7.57 5.08
C THR A 302 9.16 -7.28 6.38
N ASP A 303 9.88 -7.18 7.49
CA ASP A 303 9.30 -6.77 8.76
C ASP A 303 10.34 -6.04 9.64
N ILE A 304 9.87 -5.09 10.45
CA ILE A 304 10.70 -4.24 11.30
C ILE A 304 10.03 -4.04 12.64
N HIS A 305 10.69 -4.41 13.74
CA HIS A 305 10.18 -4.23 15.09
C HIS A 305 11.24 -3.69 16.05
N THR A 306 10.84 -2.86 16.98
CA THR A 306 11.64 -2.56 18.16
C THR A 306 11.40 -3.63 19.23
N GLY A 307 12.45 -4.30 19.65
CA GLY A 307 12.39 -5.28 20.73
C GLY A 307 12.28 -4.63 22.11
N ALA A 308 12.00 -5.44 23.12
CA ALA A 308 11.90 -4.99 24.52
C ALA A 308 13.20 -4.34 25.04
N ASP A 309 14.32 -4.65 24.43
CA ASP A 309 15.63 -4.08 24.71
C ASP A 309 15.89 -2.72 24.03
N GLY A 310 14.89 -2.16 23.33
CA GLY A 310 14.99 -0.91 22.60
C GLY A 310 15.82 -0.97 21.31
N ASN A 311 16.28 -2.14 20.91
CA ASN A 311 17.00 -2.34 19.66
C ASN A 311 16.03 -2.68 18.51
N LEU A 312 16.45 -2.41 17.27
CA LEU A 312 15.63 -2.69 16.10
C LEU A 312 15.93 -4.08 15.54
N TRP A 313 14.88 -4.83 15.29
CA TRP A 313 14.96 -6.16 14.68
C TRP A 313 14.37 -6.13 13.28
N LEU A 314 15.09 -6.72 12.33
CA LEU A 314 14.75 -6.76 10.91
C LEU A 314 14.62 -8.20 10.45
N VAL A 315 13.54 -8.50 9.72
CA VAL A 315 13.38 -9.78 9.03
C VAL A 315 13.78 -9.62 7.58
N GLY A 316 14.80 -10.36 7.16
CA GLY A 316 15.30 -10.35 5.78
C GLY A 316 14.93 -11.64 5.04
N THR A 317 14.02 -11.58 4.08
CA THR A 317 13.56 -12.76 3.34
C THR A 317 14.57 -13.24 2.30
N SER A 318 15.30 -12.34 1.65
CA SER A 318 16.30 -12.71 0.63
C SER A 318 17.50 -13.48 1.20
N SER A 319 17.78 -13.27 2.48
CA SER A 319 18.92 -13.91 3.17
C SER A 319 18.49 -14.92 4.23
N GLY A 320 17.18 -15.06 4.48
CA GLY A 320 16.66 -15.94 5.54
C GLY A 320 17.18 -15.56 6.93
N THR A 321 17.40 -14.25 7.18
CA THR A 321 18.04 -13.77 8.41
C THR A 321 17.13 -12.89 9.24
N VAL A 322 17.33 -12.95 10.56
CA VAL A 322 16.86 -11.93 11.51
C VAL A 322 18.09 -11.15 11.98
N ARG A 323 18.08 -9.84 11.76
CA ARG A 323 19.18 -8.96 12.11
C ARG A 323 18.78 -8.03 13.25
N LYS A 324 19.71 -7.80 14.17
CA LYS A 324 19.55 -6.85 15.26
C LYS A 324 20.45 -5.63 15.03
N ILE A 325 19.84 -4.46 14.98
CA ILE A 325 20.56 -3.18 14.99
C ILE A 325 20.59 -2.68 16.43
N ARG A 326 21.79 -2.39 16.92
CA ARG A 326 22.05 -1.85 18.26
C ARG A 326 23.03 -0.69 18.18
N ARG A 327 23.02 0.15 19.19
CA ARG A 327 24.08 1.15 19.40
C ARG A 327 25.36 0.41 19.84
N LEU A 328 26.50 0.81 19.27
CA LEU A 328 27.82 0.38 19.70
C LEU A 328 28.27 1.17 20.92
#